data_58224dcca56824dd4115913df9e830f5
#
_entry.id   58224dcca56824dd4115913df9e830f5
#
_cell.length_a   1.000
_cell.length_b   1.000
_cell.length_c   1.000
_cell.angle_alpha   90.00
_cell.angle_beta   90.00
_cell.angle_gamma   90.00
#
_symmetry.space_group_name_H-M   'P 1'
#
loop_
_entity.id
_entity.type
_entity.pdbx_description
1 polymer ?
#
loop_
_entity_poly.entity_id
_entity_poly.type
_entity_poly.pdbx_seq_one_letter_code
_entity_poly.pdbx_strand_id
1 'polypeptide(L)'
;VYDRKNTSINKLTVDDYDDKIYSDTRCFHTSGITLALSPELRATAVEMIKRFKAQGAIISFDVNFRGNLWTGAEAKECIEFILPYVDIFFCSEDTARLTFLKEGDAKSIMKSFTEEYPISIVASTQRIVHSPKRHTFGSIIYSAKDDTYYEEAPYTDIEVVDRIGSGEAYISGVLYGL
;
A
#
# COMPACT_ATOMS: atom_id res chain seq x y z
N VAL A 1 -14.40 15.38 7.93
CA VAL A 1 -15.20 14.64 6.93
C VAL A 1 -14.49 14.82 5.60
N TYR A 2 -14.12 13.72 4.92
CA TYR A 2 -13.54 13.78 3.59
C TYR A 2 -14.67 13.80 2.56
N ASP A 3 -14.77 14.88 1.78
CA ASP A 3 -15.60 14.90 0.58
C ASP A 3 -14.77 14.38 -0.61
N ARG A 4 -15.14 13.19 -1.10
CA ARG A 4 -14.45 12.51 -2.19
C ARG A 4 -15.29 12.39 -3.45
N LYS A 5 -16.57 12.80 -3.39
CA LYS A 5 -17.47 12.71 -4.54
C LYS A 5 -17.23 13.88 -5.51
N ASN A 6 -17.22 13.57 -6.79
CA ASN A 6 -17.11 14.57 -7.88
C ASN A 6 -15.87 15.48 -7.81
N THR A 7 -14.80 15.03 -7.17
CA THR A 7 -13.52 15.76 -7.15
C THR A 7 -12.78 15.59 -8.49
N SER A 8 -11.87 16.50 -8.80
CA SER A 8 -11.10 16.45 -10.05
C SER A 8 -10.29 15.17 -10.19
N ILE A 9 -9.80 14.60 -9.08
CA ILE A 9 -9.04 13.35 -9.08
C ILE A 9 -9.83 12.18 -9.71
N ASN A 10 -11.16 12.14 -9.53
CA ASN A 10 -12.01 11.06 -10.05
C ASN A 10 -12.14 11.07 -11.59
N LYS A 11 -11.69 12.14 -12.24
CA LYS A 11 -11.79 12.35 -13.68
C LYS A 11 -10.46 12.23 -14.40
N LEU A 12 -9.37 11.98 -13.65
CA LEU A 12 -8.04 11.85 -14.24
C LEU A 12 -7.98 10.64 -15.17
N THR A 13 -7.36 10.86 -16.31
CA THR A 13 -7.06 9.84 -17.32
C THR A 13 -5.57 9.79 -17.60
N VAL A 14 -5.11 8.78 -18.29
CA VAL A 14 -3.69 8.70 -18.70
C VAL A 14 -3.31 9.82 -19.66
N ASP A 15 -4.26 10.37 -20.39
CA ASP A 15 -4.04 11.45 -21.36
C ASP A 15 -3.82 12.82 -20.70
N ASP A 16 -4.06 12.95 -19.40
CA ASP A 16 -3.76 14.15 -18.62
C ASP A 16 -2.26 14.29 -18.30
N TYR A 17 -1.44 13.29 -18.68
CA TYR A 17 -0.01 13.24 -18.35
C TYR A 17 0.86 13.17 -19.61
N ASP A 18 2.03 13.81 -19.57
CA ASP A 18 3.06 13.65 -20.60
C ASP A 18 3.67 12.25 -20.51
N ASP A 19 3.82 11.56 -21.65
CA ASP A 19 4.38 10.21 -21.70
C ASP A 19 5.81 10.11 -21.13
N LYS A 20 6.54 11.21 -21.06
CA LYS A 20 7.87 11.27 -20.43
C LYS A 20 7.88 10.89 -18.97
N ILE A 21 6.75 11.07 -18.24
CA ILE A 21 6.69 10.65 -16.83
C ILE A 21 7.01 9.16 -16.67
N TYR A 22 6.63 8.32 -17.63
CA TYR A 22 6.82 6.88 -17.53
C TYR A 22 8.30 6.49 -17.68
N SER A 23 9.08 7.17 -18.53
CA SER A 23 10.51 6.90 -18.72
C SER A 23 11.40 7.55 -17.66
N ASP A 24 10.97 8.67 -17.08
CA ASP A 24 11.78 9.47 -16.17
C ASP A 24 11.54 9.11 -14.69
N THR A 25 10.65 8.17 -14.40
CA THR A 25 10.26 7.78 -13.05
C THR A 25 10.98 6.51 -12.60
N ARG A 26 11.66 6.56 -11.46
CA ARG A 26 12.29 5.39 -10.82
C ARG A 26 11.31 4.55 -10.00
N CYS A 27 10.36 5.18 -9.35
CA CYS A 27 9.37 4.53 -8.50
C CYS A 27 8.01 5.20 -8.64
N PHE A 28 6.98 4.42 -8.92
CA PHE A 28 5.58 4.87 -8.92
C PHE A 28 4.86 4.30 -7.72
N HIS A 29 4.32 5.17 -6.89
CA HIS A 29 3.53 4.79 -5.70
C HIS A 29 2.06 5.14 -5.88
N THR A 30 1.18 4.20 -5.54
CA THR A 30 -0.27 4.43 -5.46
C THR A 30 -0.90 3.58 -4.35
N SER A 31 -2.19 3.75 -4.10
CA SER A 31 -2.87 3.06 -3.00
C SER A 31 -4.25 2.55 -3.36
N GLY A 32 -4.78 1.68 -2.50
CA GLY A 32 -6.14 1.15 -2.60
C GLY A 32 -7.22 2.25 -2.56
N ILE A 33 -6.96 3.40 -1.93
CA ILE A 33 -7.89 4.54 -2.00
C ILE A 33 -8.09 4.97 -3.45
N THR A 34 -7.01 5.11 -4.22
CA THR A 34 -7.09 5.51 -5.64
C THR A 34 -7.94 4.53 -6.45
N LEU A 35 -7.77 3.22 -6.21
CA LEU A 35 -8.55 2.19 -6.89
C LEU A 35 -10.03 2.18 -6.49
N ALA A 36 -10.35 2.68 -5.28
CA ALA A 36 -11.68 2.63 -4.70
C ALA A 36 -12.55 3.85 -5.01
N LEU A 37 -11.95 4.97 -5.46
CA LEU A 37 -12.66 6.25 -5.61
C LEU A 37 -13.68 6.26 -6.75
N SER A 38 -13.32 5.74 -7.92
CA SER A 38 -14.23 5.56 -9.05
C SER A 38 -13.73 4.49 -10.01
N PRO A 39 -14.62 3.89 -10.83
CA PRO A 39 -14.20 2.93 -11.87
C PRO A 39 -13.24 3.55 -12.90
N GLU A 40 -13.44 4.81 -13.26
CA GLU A 40 -12.62 5.54 -14.22
C GLU A 40 -11.21 5.76 -13.68
N LEU A 41 -11.09 6.25 -12.45
CA LEU A 41 -9.78 6.44 -11.80
C LEU A 41 -9.07 5.12 -11.57
N ARG A 42 -9.81 4.05 -11.24
CA ARG A 42 -9.25 2.70 -11.15
C ARG A 42 -8.63 2.26 -12.46
N ALA A 43 -9.35 2.42 -13.57
CA ALA A 43 -8.84 2.08 -14.89
C ALA A 43 -7.56 2.87 -15.23
N THR A 44 -7.57 4.17 -14.93
CA THR A 44 -6.40 5.04 -15.09
C THR A 44 -5.21 4.56 -14.26
N ALA A 45 -5.43 4.29 -12.96
CA ALA A 45 -4.35 3.84 -12.07
C ALA A 45 -3.76 2.49 -12.50
N VAL A 46 -4.60 1.55 -12.93
CA VAL A 46 -4.16 0.24 -13.46
C VAL A 46 -3.32 0.41 -14.72
N GLU A 47 -3.74 1.27 -15.64
CA GLU A 47 -3.00 1.55 -16.86
C GLU A 47 -1.66 2.25 -16.56
N MET A 48 -1.63 3.20 -15.63
CA MET A 48 -0.39 3.84 -15.16
C MET A 48 0.58 2.83 -14.55
N ILE A 49 0.11 1.93 -13.68
CA ILE A 49 0.93 0.86 -13.09
C ILE A 49 1.60 0.04 -14.21
N LYS A 50 0.85 -0.37 -15.22
CA LYS A 50 1.35 -1.16 -16.35
C LYS A 50 2.38 -0.40 -17.16
N ARG A 51 2.13 0.87 -17.48
CA ARG A 51 3.05 1.72 -18.27
C ARG A 51 4.34 1.98 -17.51
N PHE A 52 4.28 2.35 -16.23
CA PHE A 52 5.47 2.53 -15.40
C PHE A 52 6.28 1.23 -15.28
N LYS A 53 5.60 0.09 -15.03
CA LYS A 53 6.26 -1.21 -14.96
C LYS A 53 6.96 -1.58 -16.27
N ALA A 54 6.31 -1.33 -17.41
CA ALA A 54 6.88 -1.60 -18.74
C ALA A 54 8.15 -0.76 -19.02
N GLN A 55 8.30 0.41 -18.40
CA GLN A 55 9.48 1.26 -18.49
C GLN A 55 10.53 0.96 -17.40
N GLY A 56 10.30 -0.07 -16.59
CA GLY A 56 11.26 -0.52 -15.57
C GLY A 56 11.17 0.23 -14.24
N ALA A 57 10.15 1.04 -14.02
CA ALA A 57 9.93 1.67 -12.74
C ALA A 57 9.55 0.63 -11.66
N ILE A 58 10.01 0.88 -10.44
CA ILE A 58 9.57 0.14 -9.25
C ILE A 58 8.12 0.52 -8.94
N ILE A 59 7.25 -0.46 -8.79
CA ILE A 59 5.85 -0.24 -8.41
C ILE A 59 5.68 -0.47 -6.92
N SER A 60 5.29 0.58 -6.21
CA SER A 60 4.98 0.58 -4.79
C SER A 60 3.48 0.73 -4.58
N PHE A 61 2.89 -0.13 -3.76
CA PHE A 61 1.45 -0.13 -3.52
C PHE A 61 1.12 -0.26 -2.03
N ASP A 62 0.26 0.62 -1.52
CA ASP A 62 -0.32 0.54 -0.18
C ASP A 62 -1.81 0.12 -0.27
N VAL A 63 -2.17 -0.97 0.38
CA VAL A 63 -3.57 -1.45 0.42
C VAL A 63 -4.51 -0.37 0.95
N ASN A 64 -4.11 0.36 1.98
CA ASN A 64 -4.81 1.51 2.54
C ASN A 64 -6.34 1.34 2.56
N PHE A 65 -6.80 0.18 3.07
CA PHE A 65 -8.20 -0.24 3.01
C PHE A 65 -9.13 0.77 3.69
N ARG A 66 -10.22 1.08 3.04
CA ARG A 66 -11.27 1.98 3.53
C ARG A 66 -12.64 1.35 3.33
N GLY A 67 -13.21 0.74 4.38
CA GLY A 67 -14.51 0.06 4.33
C GLY A 67 -15.72 0.95 3.98
N ASN A 68 -15.54 2.27 3.95
CA ASN A 68 -16.56 3.21 3.47
C ASN A 68 -16.48 3.49 1.96
N LEU A 69 -15.49 2.95 1.25
CA LEU A 69 -15.33 3.09 -0.20
C LEU A 69 -15.68 1.80 -0.94
N TRP A 70 -15.33 0.67 -0.38
CA TRP A 70 -15.53 -0.66 -0.96
C TRP A 70 -15.56 -1.76 0.09
N THR A 71 -16.03 -2.94 -0.28
CA THR A 71 -15.99 -4.13 0.55
C THR A 71 -14.61 -4.81 0.50
N GLY A 72 -14.34 -5.71 1.45
CA GLY A 72 -13.12 -6.52 1.42
C GLY A 72 -13.00 -7.38 0.15
N ALA A 73 -14.12 -7.93 -0.33
CA ALA A 73 -14.15 -8.74 -1.55
C ALA A 73 -13.83 -7.91 -2.81
N GLU A 74 -14.42 -6.71 -2.96
CA GLU A 74 -14.10 -5.79 -4.05
C GLU A 74 -12.65 -5.34 -4.00
N ALA A 75 -12.13 -5.03 -2.81
CA ALA A 75 -10.74 -4.67 -2.61
C ALA A 75 -9.81 -5.82 -3.03
N LYS A 76 -10.11 -7.05 -2.59
CA LYS A 76 -9.35 -8.25 -2.96
C LYS A 76 -9.25 -8.39 -4.48
N GLU A 77 -10.39 -8.46 -5.17
CA GLU A 77 -10.45 -8.64 -6.62
C GLU A 77 -9.62 -7.59 -7.36
N CYS A 78 -9.81 -6.30 -7.00
CA CYS A 78 -9.11 -5.21 -7.66
C CYS A 78 -7.60 -5.20 -7.37
N ILE A 79 -7.20 -5.50 -6.14
CA ILE A 79 -5.79 -5.46 -5.74
C ILE A 79 -5.05 -6.69 -6.27
N GLU A 80 -5.62 -7.90 -6.17
CA GLU A 80 -5.00 -9.11 -6.73
C GLU A 80 -4.72 -8.97 -8.23
N PHE A 81 -5.56 -8.23 -8.95
CA PHE A 81 -5.32 -7.96 -10.38
C PHE A 81 -4.03 -7.18 -10.65
N ILE A 82 -3.62 -6.30 -9.73
CA ILE A 82 -2.40 -5.48 -9.89
C ILE A 82 -1.16 -6.07 -9.21
N LEU A 83 -1.31 -6.99 -8.24
CA LEU A 83 -0.18 -7.58 -7.51
C LEU A 83 0.90 -8.18 -8.40
N PRO A 84 0.62 -8.76 -9.59
CA PRO A 84 1.67 -9.21 -10.51
C PRO A 84 2.62 -8.11 -11.02
N TYR A 85 2.28 -6.84 -10.83
CA TYR A 85 3.11 -5.70 -11.23
C TYR A 85 3.83 -5.05 -10.06
N VAL A 86 3.46 -5.38 -8.81
CA VAL A 86 3.92 -4.71 -7.59
C VAL A 86 5.26 -5.28 -7.13
N ASP A 87 6.21 -4.39 -6.81
CA ASP A 87 7.52 -4.74 -6.26
C ASP A 87 7.59 -4.52 -4.75
N ILE A 88 6.97 -3.44 -4.26
CA ILE A 88 6.95 -3.07 -2.83
C ILE A 88 5.50 -2.98 -2.38
N PHE A 89 5.15 -3.78 -1.40
CA PHE A 89 3.77 -3.94 -0.93
C PHE A 89 3.61 -3.55 0.53
N PHE A 90 2.75 -2.58 0.81
CA PHE A 90 2.39 -2.15 2.15
C PHE A 90 1.03 -2.72 2.53
N CYS A 91 1.02 -3.58 3.54
CA CYS A 91 -0.20 -4.20 4.04
C CYS A 91 -0.07 -4.54 5.52
N SER A 92 -0.96 -4.03 6.36
CA SER A 92 -1.01 -4.45 7.75
C SER A 92 -1.60 -5.86 7.89
N GLU A 93 -1.25 -6.57 8.97
CA GLU A 93 -1.77 -7.90 9.27
C GLU A 93 -3.31 -7.92 9.28
N ASP A 94 -3.94 -6.96 9.98
CA ASP A 94 -5.40 -6.83 10.04
C ASP A 94 -6.02 -6.67 8.65
N THR A 95 -5.39 -5.85 7.80
CA THR A 95 -5.87 -5.63 6.43
C THR A 95 -5.68 -6.88 5.58
N ALA A 96 -4.57 -7.61 5.73
CA ALA A 96 -4.33 -8.86 5.02
C ALA A 96 -5.38 -9.94 5.38
N ARG A 97 -5.73 -10.04 6.67
CA ARG A 97 -6.79 -10.95 7.12
C ARG A 97 -8.16 -10.54 6.58
N LEU A 98 -8.50 -9.26 6.71
CA LEU A 98 -9.81 -8.75 6.31
C LEU A 98 -10.03 -8.80 4.79
N THR A 99 -9.02 -8.39 4.02
CA THR A 99 -9.15 -8.21 2.57
C THR A 99 -8.78 -9.49 1.81
N PHE A 100 -7.63 -10.10 2.14
CA PHE A 100 -7.09 -11.24 1.39
C PHE A 100 -7.38 -12.60 2.06
N LEU A 101 -8.07 -12.59 3.20
CA LEU A 101 -8.41 -13.79 3.98
C LEU A 101 -7.16 -14.60 4.38
N LYS A 102 -6.04 -13.91 4.59
CA LYS A 102 -4.79 -14.54 5.00
C LYS A 102 -4.88 -15.03 6.45
N GLU A 103 -4.25 -16.16 6.72
CA GLU A 103 -4.15 -16.78 8.03
C GLU A 103 -2.68 -16.89 8.48
N GLY A 104 -2.46 -17.10 9.78
CA GLY A 104 -1.12 -17.19 10.34
C GLY A 104 -0.71 -15.91 11.08
N ASP A 105 0.55 -15.77 11.47
CA ASP A 105 1.11 -14.55 12.07
C ASP A 105 1.56 -13.54 11.01
N ALA A 106 1.95 -12.35 11.43
CA ALA A 106 2.37 -11.29 10.53
C ALA A 106 3.49 -11.74 9.58
N LYS A 107 4.47 -12.50 10.08
CA LYS A 107 5.62 -12.96 9.29
C LYS A 107 5.21 -13.96 8.20
N SER A 108 4.40 -14.95 8.54
CA SER A 108 3.89 -15.93 7.57
C SER A 108 2.99 -15.28 6.53
N ILE A 109 2.14 -14.32 6.93
CA ILE A 109 1.31 -13.56 6.00
C ILE A 109 2.18 -12.76 5.01
N MET A 110 3.20 -12.04 5.48
CA MET A 110 4.09 -11.25 4.63
C MET A 110 4.81 -12.15 3.61
N LYS A 111 5.36 -13.26 4.08
CA LYS A 111 6.05 -14.23 3.22
C LYS A 111 5.11 -14.81 2.16
N SER A 112 3.87 -15.14 2.50
CA SER A 112 2.89 -15.69 1.57
C SER A 112 2.62 -14.79 0.35
N PHE A 113 2.67 -13.46 0.52
CA PHE A 113 2.52 -12.55 -0.61
C PHE A 113 3.69 -12.63 -1.61
N THR A 114 4.91 -12.85 -1.12
CA THR A 114 6.09 -12.99 -1.99
C THR A 114 6.20 -14.36 -2.64
N GLU A 115 5.55 -15.38 -2.08
CA GLU A 115 5.43 -16.71 -2.67
C GLU A 115 4.36 -16.76 -3.77
N GLU A 116 3.31 -15.93 -3.66
CA GLU A 116 2.20 -15.89 -4.61
C GLU A 116 2.42 -14.88 -5.75
N TYR A 117 3.17 -13.80 -5.48
CA TYR A 117 3.36 -12.67 -6.41
C TYR A 117 4.84 -12.27 -6.49
N PRO A 118 5.29 -11.60 -7.56
CA PRO A 118 6.68 -11.18 -7.74
C PRO A 118 7.06 -9.97 -6.86
N ILE A 119 6.54 -9.93 -5.64
CA ILE A 119 6.80 -8.87 -4.67
C ILE A 119 8.16 -9.10 -4.03
N SER A 120 9.02 -8.10 -4.08
CA SER A 120 10.36 -8.16 -3.49
C SER A 120 10.37 -7.76 -2.01
N ILE A 121 9.50 -6.83 -1.62
CA ILE A 121 9.43 -6.28 -0.27
C ILE A 121 7.98 -6.18 0.17
N VAL A 122 7.70 -6.71 1.36
CA VAL A 122 6.43 -6.48 2.07
C VAL A 122 6.73 -5.70 3.35
N ALA A 123 6.01 -4.60 3.56
CA ALA A 123 6.16 -3.78 4.75
C ALA A 123 4.82 -3.66 5.49
N SER A 124 4.87 -3.81 6.80
CA SER A 124 3.69 -3.79 7.67
C SER A 124 3.95 -2.93 8.89
N THR A 125 2.98 -2.10 9.25
CA THR A 125 2.97 -1.41 10.54
C THR A 125 2.21 -2.23 11.57
N GLN A 126 2.71 -2.20 12.79
CA GLN A 126 2.06 -2.78 13.96
C GLN A 126 1.67 -1.67 14.91
N ARG A 127 0.41 -1.59 15.27
CA ARG A 127 -0.09 -0.55 16.18
C ARG A 127 -0.95 -1.15 17.27
N ILE A 128 -0.60 -0.83 18.51
CA ILE A 128 -1.42 -1.13 19.69
C ILE A 128 -2.00 0.17 20.21
N VAL A 129 -3.32 0.22 20.34
CA VAL A 129 -4.04 1.39 20.87
C VAL A 129 -4.33 1.15 22.35
N HIS A 130 -3.66 1.86 23.24
CA HIS A 130 -3.88 1.80 24.69
C HIS A 130 -5.02 2.74 25.12
N SER A 131 -5.07 3.90 24.48
CA SER A 131 -6.15 4.90 24.62
C SER A 131 -6.18 5.78 23.37
N PRO A 132 -7.18 6.67 23.21
CA PRO A 132 -7.24 7.59 22.06
C PRO A 132 -5.98 8.45 21.90
N LYS A 133 -5.21 8.66 22.98
CA LYS A 133 -4.00 9.50 23.00
C LYS A 133 -2.70 8.74 23.29
N ARG A 134 -2.75 7.41 23.47
CA ARG A 134 -1.57 6.61 23.82
C ARG A 134 -1.50 5.35 22.97
N HIS A 135 -0.47 5.26 22.14
CA HIS A 135 -0.25 4.13 21.25
C HIS A 135 1.16 3.57 21.39
N THR A 136 1.30 2.30 21.01
CA THR A 136 2.58 1.68 20.65
C THR A 136 2.59 1.51 19.14
N PHE A 137 3.72 1.81 18.51
CA PHE A 137 3.90 1.69 17.07
C PHE A 137 5.20 0.95 16.77
N GLY A 138 5.09 -0.06 15.92
CA GLY A 138 6.21 -0.83 15.40
C GLY A 138 6.07 -1.03 13.90
N SER A 139 7.11 -1.56 13.30
CA SER A 139 7.09 -1.96 11.89
C SER A 139 7.90 -3.23 11.69
N ILE A 140 7.55 -3.94 10.65
CA ILE A 140 8.25 -5.10 10.16
C ILE A 140 8.34 -5.00 8.64
N ILE A 141 9.52 -5.29 8.08
CA ILE A 141 9.77 -5.33 6.66
C ILE A 141 10.33 -6.71 6.33
N TYR A 142 9.76 -7.36 5.34
CA TYR A 142 10.27 -8.62 4.81
C TYR A 142 10.89 -8.40 3.43
N SER A 143 12.12 -8.86 3.26
CA SER A 143 12.83 -8.90 1.98
C SER A 143 12.82 -10.33 1.44
N ALA A 144 12.18 -10.54 0.29
CA ALA A 144 12.15 -11.85 -0.37
C ALA A 144 13.54 -12.23 -0.91
N LYS A 145 14.35 -11.23 -1.31
CA LYS A 145 15.71 -11.46 -1.82
C LYS A 145 16.61 -12.12 -0.79
N ASP A 146 16.50 -11.68 0.47
CA ASP A 146 17.38 -12.11 1.55
C ASP A 146 16.69 -13.13 2.47
N ASP A 147 15.42 -13.44 2.24
CA ASP A 147 14.52 -14.23 3.11
C ASP A 147 14.61 -13.76 4.58
N THR A 148 14.61 -12.45 4.80
CA THR A 148 14.90 -11.84 6.10
C THR A 148 13.83 -10.83 6.50
N TYR A 149 13.50 -10.84 7.79
CA TYR A 149 12.62 -9.88 8.45
C TYR A 149 13.46 -8.84 9.19
N TYR A 150 13.20 -7.57 8.89
CA TYR A 150 13.81 -6.41 9.54
C TYR A 150 12.80 -5.80 10.49
N GLU A 151 13.14 -5.77 11.76
CA GLU A 151 12.29 -5.25 12.83
C GLU A 151 13.15 -4.41 13.77
N GLU A 152 12.58 -3.33 14.28
CA GLU A 152 13.16 -2.56 15.38
C GLU A 152 12.25 -2.64 16.61
N ALA A 153 12.82 -2.32 17.76
CA ALA A 153 12.04 -2.24 18.99
C ALA A 153 10.90 -1.22 18.81
N PRO A 154 9.67 -1.58 19.16
CA PRO A 154 8.54 -0.69 18.94
C PRO A 154 8.65 0.55 19.84
N TYR A 155 8.23 1.67 19.29
CA TYR A 155 8.04 2.90 20.07
C TYR A 155 6.81 2.73 20.97
N THR A 156 7.05 2.69 22.28
CA THR A 156 5.99 2.47 23.26
C THR A 156 5.50 3.79 23.85
N ASP A 157 4.24 3.78 24.29
CA ASP A 157 3.61 4.91 25.02
C ASP A 157 3.70 6.28 24.30
N ILE A 158 3.55 6.25 22.97
CA ILE A 158 3.57 7.47 22.15
C ILE A 158 2.35 8.32 22.49
N GLU A 159 2.56 9.60 22.82
CA GLU A 159 1.47 10.56 22.90
C GLU A 159 1.03 10.96 21.50
N VAL A 160 -0.23 10.63 21.16
CA VAL A 160 -0.79 10.90 19.84
C VAL A 160 -1.51 12.23 19.83
N VAL A 161 -0.96 13.20 19.11
CA VAL A 161 -1.57 14.51 18.87
C VAL A 161 -2.49 14.42 17.66
N ASP A 162 -2.00 13.89 16.55
CA ASP A 162 -2.74 13.61 15.32
C ASP A 162 -2.19 12.34 14.65
N ARG A 163 -3.03 11.64 13.91
CA ARG A 163 -2.67 10.42 13.18
C ARG A 163 -2.66 10.60 11.67
N ILE A 164 -3.13 11.73 11.19
CA ILE A 164 -3.20 12.00 9.73
C ILE A 164 -1.78 12.05 9.18
N GLY A 165 -1.55 11.33 8.09
CA GLY A 165 -0.25 11.26 7.44
C GLY A 165 0.76 10.30 8.06
N SER A 166 0.43 9.60 9.17
CA SER A 166 1.38 8.67 9.81
C SER A 166 1.72 7.47 8.90
N GLY A 167 0.77 6.97 8.13
CA GLY A 167 1.00 5.91 7.14
C GLY A 167 1.88 6.39 6.00
N GLU A 168 1.57 7.56 5.45
CA GLU A 168 2.32 8.19 4.39
C GLU A 168 3.76 8.51 4.80
N ALA A 169 3.97 8.97 6.05
CA ALA A 169 5.31 9.19 6.60
C ALA A 169 6.11 7.88 6.70
N TYR A 170 5.48 6.79 7.15
CA TYR A 170 6.10 5.47 7.20
C TYR A 170 6.49 4.99 5.80
N ILE A 171 5.56 5.04 4.84
CA ILE A 171 5.81 4.64 3.44
C ILE A 171 6.97 5.44 2.86
N SER A 172 6.97 6.76 3.05
CA SER A 172 8.03 7.65 2.56
C SER A 172 9.40 7.27 3.15
N GLY A 173 9.46 6.95 4.45
CA GLY A 173 10.68 6.49 5.12
C GLY A 173 11.20 5.18 4.54
N VAL A 174 10.32 4.20 4.31
CA VAL A 174 10.69 2.92 3.69
C VAL A 174 11.19 3.12 2.26
N LEU A 175 10.46 3.87 1.43
CA LEU A 175 10.86 4.12 0.03
C LEU A 175 12.16 4.92 -0.09
N TYR A 176 12.46 5.79 0.88
CA TYR A 176 13.72 6.54 0.92
C TYR A 176 14.91 5.65 1.29
N GLY A 177 14.70 4.65 2.17
CA GLY A 177 15.75 3.76 2.66
C GLY A 177 16.10 2.60 1.73
N LEU A 178 15.30 2.36 0.68
CA LEU A 178 15.49 1.31 -0.33
C LEU A 178 16.19 1.87 -1.57
#